data_6daedf448191acb6b709535cbdce4b99
#
_entry.id   6daedf448191acb6b709535cbdce4b99
#
_cell.length_a   1.000
_cell.length_b   1.000
_cell.length_c   1.000
_cell.angle_alpha   90.00
_cell.angle_beta   90.00
_cell.angle_gamma   90.00
#
_symmetry.space_group_name_H-M   'P 1'
#
loop_
_entity.id
_entity.type
_entity.pdbx_description
1 polymer ?
#
loop_
_entity_poly.entity_id
_entity_poly.type
_entity_poly.pdbx_seq_one_letter_code
_entity_poly.pdbx_strand_id
1 'polypeptide(L)'
;GSHEFYLGYAITRQKVLCLDSGHFHPTESVADKISSVMMYVPELLLHVSRGVRWDSDHVVTYSDELQALAAELVRGDYLARTHIGLDFFDASINRIAAWTIGTRNTIKAVLAALLEPTEQLQQRELEGDYTTRLALMEEAKSLPFGAVWDYYCLQADVPVGAAWLDEVKHYEREVLSKRD
;
A
#
# COMPACT_ATOMS: atom_id res chain seq x y z
N GLY A 1 -18.67 11.63 -7.50
CA GLY A 1 -18.50 12.98 -6.96
C GLY A 1 -17.02 13.34 -6.84
N SER A 2 -16.71 14.59 -6.54
CA SER A 2 -15.31 15.00 -6.38
C SER A 2 -14.77 14.66 -5.00
N HIS A 3 -13.45 14.60 -4.87
CA HIS A 3 -12.76 14.41 -3.60
C HIS A 3 -13.18 15.47 -2.57
N GLU A 4 -13.29 16.73 -2.98
CA GLU A 4 -13.66 17.86 -2.13
C GLU A 4 -15.06 17.71 -1.53
N PHE A 5 -15.99 17.17 -2.32
CA PHE A 5 -17.34 16.90 -1.83
C PHE A 5 -17.34 15.84 -0.73
N TYR A 6 -16.67 14.72 -0.96
CA TYR A 6 -16.63 13.63 0.03
C TYR A 6 -15.83 14.00 1.27
N LEU A 7 -14.74 14.76 1.12
CA LEU A 7 -13.98 15.28 2.25
C LEU A 7 -14.85 16.22 3.09
N GLY A 8 -15.50 17.20 2.47
CA GLY A 8 -16.42 18.11 3.16
C GLY A 8 -17.57 17.38 3.84
N TYR A 9 -18.14 16.36 3.18
CA TYR A 9 -19.19 15.54 3.77
C TYR A 9 -18.69 14.74 4.98
N ALA A 10 -17.54 14.08 4.88
CA ALA A 10 -16.96 13.29 5.95
C ALA A 10 -16.68 14.14 7.20
N ILE A 11 -16.07 15.31 7.03
CA ILE A 11 -15.78 16.25 8.11
C ILE A 11 -17.07 16.72 8.78
N THR A 12 -18.03 17.21 7.98
CA THR A 12 -19.26 17.84 8.53
C THR A 12 -20.24 16.82 9.11
N ARG A 13 -20.18 15.58 8.68
CA ARG A 13 -21.07 14.48 9.13
C ARG A 13 -20.38 13.45 10.02
N GLN A 14 -19.13 13.70 10.39
CA GLN A 14 -18.32 12.78 11.23
C GLN A 14 -18.33 11.34 10.68
N LYS A 15 -18.00 11.22 9.40
CA LYS A 15 -17.91 9.93 8.69
C LYS A 15 -16.46 9.64 8.34
N VAL A 16 -16.11 8.36 8.27
CA VAL A 16 -14.81 7.92 7.74
C VAL A 16 -14.75 8.28 6.26
N LEU A 17 -13.68 8.95 5.86
CA LEU A 17 -13.39 9.22 4.45
C LEU A 17 -12.70 8.01 3.85
N CYS A 18 -13.12 7.59 2.66
CA CYS A 18 -12.38 6.64 1.84
C CYS A 18 -11.53 7.40 0.81
N LEU A 19 -10.25 7.15 0.80
CA LEU A 19 -9.35 7.46 -0.32
C LEU A 19 -9.07 6.17 -1.08
N ASP A 20 -9.43 6.15 -2.35
CA ASP A 20 -9.22 5.01 -3.22
C ASP A 20 -8.10 5.32 -4.21
N SER A 21 -7.01 4.57 -4.16
CA SER A 21 -5.81 4.85 -4.96
C SER A 21 -6.02 4.59 -6.47
N GLY A 22 -7.03 3.83 -6.84
CA GLY A 22 -7.37 3.58 -8.25
C GLY A 22 -8.31 4.60 -8.89
N HIS A 23 -8.96 5.46 -8.09
CA HIS A 23 -10.01 6.36 -8.57
C HIS A 23 -9.59 7.82 -8.75
N PHE A 24 -8.36 8.17 -8.44
CA PHE A 24 -7.82 9.50 -8.70
C PHE A 24 -7.27 9.61 -10.12
N HIS A 25 -7.16 10.84 -10.61
CA HIS A 25 -6.54 11.06 -11.91
C HIS A 25 -5.10 10.53 -11.91
N PRO A 26 -4.60 9.92 -13.00
CA PRO A 26 -3.25 9.32 -13.05
C PRO A 26 -2.09 10.26 -12.74
N THR A 27 -2.33 11.58 -12.76
CA THR A 27 -1.34 12.60 -12.39
C THR A 27 -1.44 13.06 -10.93
N GLU A 28 -2.41 12.53 -10.17
CA GLU A 28 -2.56 12.82 -8.75
C GLU A 28 -1.96 11.71 -7.89
N SER A 29 -1.16 12.10 -6.90
CA SER A 29 -0.67 11.17 -5.88
C SER A 29 -1.65 11.14 -4.71
N VAL A 30 -2.16 9.96 -4.38
CA VAL A 30 -3.01 9.79 -3.20
C VAL A 30 -2.19 9.93 -1.92
N ALA A 31 -0.91 9.55 -1.94
CA ALA A 31 -0.01 9.74 -0.82
C ALA A 31 0.04 11.20 -0.35
N ASP A 32 0.10 12.17 -1.30
CA ASP A 32 0.17 13.59 -1.00
C ASP A 32 -1.11 14.15 -0.34
N LYS A 33 -2.20 13.39 -0.33
CA LYS A 33 -3.47 13.80 0.29
C LYS A 33 -3.60 13.33 1.74
N ILE A 34 -2.89 12.27 2.12
CA ILE A 34 -3.09 11.57 3.40
C ILE A 34 -2.86 12.52 4.59
N SER A 35 -1.70 13.14 4.67
CA SER A 35 -1.35 14.02 5.79
C SER A 35 -2.32 15.20 5.92
N SER A 36 -2.69 15.81 4.79
CA SER A 36 -3.66 16.91 4.76
C SER A 36 -5.04 16.49 5.26
N VAL A 37 -5.53 15.31 4.81
CA VAL A 37 -6.83 14.76 5.22
C VAL A 37 -6.82 14.41 6.71
N MET A 38 -5.74 13.78 7.20
CA MET A 38 -5.61 13.33 8.59
C MET A 38 -5.55 14.48 9.62
N MET A 39 -5.39 15.73 9.16
CA MET A 39 -5.56 16.92 10.00
C MET A 39 -7.03 17.19 10.35
N TYR A 40 -7.97 16.70 9.57
CA TYR A 40 -9.40 17.05 9.69
C TYR A 40 -10.29 15.86 10.03
N VAL A 41 -9.82 14.61 9.83
CA VAL A 41 -10.59 13.40 10.15
C VAL A 41 -9.85 12.56 11.18
N PRO A 42 -10.57 11.89 12.10
CA PRO A 42 -9.96 11.06 13.13
C PRO A 42 -9.39 9.74 12.54
N GLU A 43 -10.04 9.22 11.52
CA GLU A 43 -9.71 7.94 10.90
C GLU A 43 -9.87 8.03 9.37
N LEU A 44 -9.13 7.20 8.66
CA LEU A 44 -9.14 7.10 7.21
C LEU A 44 -9.38 5.65 6.78
N LEU A 45 -10.22 5.44 5.78
CA LEU A 45 -10.25 4.21 4.99
C LEU A 45 -9.43 4.44 3.72
N LEU A 46 -8.43 3.61 3.51
CA LEU A 46 -7.62 3.61 2.30
C LEU A 46 -7.96 2.36 1.48
N HIS A 47 -8.60 2.53 0.34
CA HIS A 47 -8.71 1.47 -0.65
C HIS A 47 -7.45 1.42 -1.50
N VAL A 48 -6.73 0.30 -1.41
CA VAL A 48 -5.52 0.06 -2.16
C VAL A 48 -5.86 -0.73 -3.40
N SER A 49 -5.81 -0.07 -4.53
CA SER A 49 -6.01 -0.61 -5.86
C SER A 49 -5.02 0.02 -6.83
N ARG A 50 -4.98 -0.40 -8.07
CA ARG A 50 -4.14 0.19 -9.11
C ARG A 50 -5.00 0.65 -10.27
N GLY A 51 -5.02 1.96 -10.49
CA GLY A 51 -5.65 2.54 -11.68
C GLY A 51 -4.82 2.29 -12.93
N VAL A 52 -5.49 1.92 -14.02
CA VAL A 52 -4.87 1.80 -15.34
C VAL A 52 -5.68 2.66 -16.31
N ARG A 53 -5.18 3.85 -16.58
CA ARG A 53 -5.86 4.86 -17.41
C ARG A 53 -7.24 5.22 -16.84
N TRP A 54 -8.31 4.81 -17.55
CA TRP A 54 -9.71 5.07 -17.19
C TRP A 54 -10.37 3.89 -16.48
N ASP A 55 -9.61 2.85 -16.23
CA ASP A 55 -10.05 1.66 -15.51
C ASP A 55 -9.35 1.60 -14.17
N SER A 56 -10.10 1.30 -13.14
CA SER A 56 -9.62 1.20 -11.76
C SER A 56 -9.66 -0.26 -11.30
N ASP A 57 -9.26 -0.50 -10.06
CA ASP A 57 -9.44 -1.78 -9.38
C ASP A 57 -8.60 -2.94 -9.95
N HIS A 58 -7.45 -2.62 -10.54
CA HIS A 58 -6.47 -3.65 -10.93
C HIS A 58 -5.63 -4.12 -9.74
N VAL A 59 -5.08 -5.31 -9.88
CA VAL A 59 -4.17 -5.90 -8.88
C VAL A 59 -3.02 -4.95 -8.56
N VAL A 60 -2.82 -4.73 -7.29
CA VAL A 60 -1.75 -3.89 -6.77
C VAL A 60 -0.39 -4.52 -7.05
N THR A 61 0.44 -3.80 -7.76
CA THR A 61 1.86 -4.12 -7.98
C THR A 61 2.73 -3.39 -6.96
N TYR A 62 3.97 -3.85 -6.79
CA TYR A 62 4.94 -3.15 -5.91
C TYR A 62 5.50 -1.93 -6.65
N SER A 63 4.66 -0.90 -6.80
CA SER A 63 4.95 0.33 -7.54
C SER A 63 5.46 1.43 -6.61
N ASP A 64 6.04 2.48 -7.19
CA ASP A 64 6.47 3.68 -6.45
C ASP A 64 5.29 4.34 -5.72
N GLU A 65 4.12 4.31 -6.33
CA GLU A 65 2.88 4.85 -5.78
C GLU A 65 2.45 4.13 -4.49
N LEU A 66 2.48 2.79 -4.51
CA LEU A 66 2.19 1.98 -3.32
C LEU A 66 3.21 2.22 -2.22
N GLN A 67 4.49 2.33 -2.58
CA GLN A 67 5.56 2.63 -1.63
C GLN A 67 5.39 4.03 -1.03
N ALA A 68 5.02 5.03 -1.83
CA ALA A 68 4.74 6.38 -1.35
C ALA A 68 3.57 6.42 -0.36
N LEU A 69 2.48 5.69 -0.65
CA LEU A 69 1.34 5.55 0.27
C LEU A 69 1.77 4.96 1.61
N ALA A 70 2.52 3.87 1.59
CA ALA A 70 2.99 3.22 2.81
C ALA A 70 3.96 4.12 3.59
N ALA A 71 4.87 4.80 2.91
CA ALA A 71 5.82 5.73 3.53
C ALA A 71 5.10 6.90 4.21
N GLU A 72 4.07 7.48 3.59
CA GLU A 72 3.29 8.57 4.16
C GLU A 72 2.55 8.12 5.43
N LEU A 73 1.96 6.92 5.42
CA LEU A 73 1.29 6.37 6.60
C LEU A 73 2.24 6.17 7.78
N VAL A 74 3.46 5.70 7.52
CA VAL A 74 4.45 5.45 8.57
C VAL A 74 5.07 6.76 9.06
N ARG A 75 5.51 7.63 8.16
CA ARG A 75 6.14 8.91 8.50
C ARG A 75 5.23 9.84 9.29
N GLY A 76 3.93 9.80 8.99
CA GLY A 76 2.91 10.59 9.68
C GLY A 76 2.35 9.95 10.94
N ASP A 77 2.79 8.73 11.31
CA ASP A 77 2.22 7.94 12.41
C ASP A 77 0.70 7.71 12.27
N TYR A 78 0.27 7.43 11.02
CA TYR A 78 -1.16 7.28 10.71
C TYR A 78 -1.65 5.83 10.70
N LEU A 79 -0.77 4.82 10.82
CA LEU A 79 -1.16 3.41 10.72
C LEU A 79 -2.26 3.01 11.70
N ALA A 80 -2.19 3.49 12.94
CA ALA A 80 -3.20 3.19 13.97
C ALA A 80 -4.58 3.81 13.69
N ARG A 81 -4.65 4.78 12.78
CA ARG A 81 -5.87 5.50 12.40
C ARG A 81 -6.29 5.26 10.95
N THR A 82 -5.65 4.32 10.28
CA THR A 82 -5.93 4.01 8.87
C THR A 82 -6.39 2.57 8.73
N HIS A 83 -7.55 2.39 8.14
CA HIS A 83 -8.08 1.09 7.75
C HIS A 83 -7.67 0.81 6.30
N ILE A 84 -6.81 -0.17 6.08
CA ILE A 84 -6.35 -0.53 4.74
C ILE A 84 -7.24 -1.64 4.19
N GLY A 85 -8.02 -1.32 3.18
CA GLY A 85 -8.83 -2.26 2.41
C GLY A 85 -8.18 -2.52 1.05
N LEU A 86 -8.13 -3.79 0.64
CA LEU A 86 -7.71 -4.16 -0.71
C LEU A 86 -8.96 -4.23 -1.59
N ASP A 87 -9.06 -3.35 -2.56
CA ASP A 87 -10.20 -3.24 -3.44
C ASP A 87 -9.76 -3.32 -4.89
N PHE A 88 -9.67 -4.54 -5.40
CA PHE A 88 -9.31 -4.77 -6.79
C PHE A 88 -9.88 -6.07 -7.33
N PHE A 89 -10.06 -6.09 -8.64
CA PHE A 89 -10.47 -7.22 -9.42
C PHE A 89 -9.59 -7.29 -10.69
N ASP A 90 -9.18 -8.49 -11.05
CA ASP A 90 -8.47 -8.72 -12.31
C ASP A 90 -8.98 -10.01 -12.95
N ALA A 91 -9.66 -9.87 -14.08
CA ALA A 91 -10.24 -10.99 -14.80
C ALA A 91 -9.22 -11.75 -15.66
N SER A 92 -8.01 -11.22 -15.82
CA SER A 92 -6.97 -11.82 -16.65
C SER A 92 -6.19 -12.93 -15.96
N ILE A 93 -6.29 -13.01 -14.63
CA ILE A 93 -5.58 -14.01 -13.82
C ILE A 93 -6.51 -14.66 -12.80
N ASN A 94 -6.04 -15.75 -12.20
CA ASN A 94 -6.76 -16.40 -11.10
C ASN A 94 -7.04 -15.41 -9.96
N ARG A 95 -8.28 -15.38 -9.48
CA ARG A 95 -8.71 -14.45 -8.42
C ARG A 95 -7.91 -14.62 -7.13
N ILE A 96 -7.62 -15.86 -6.71
CA ILE A 96 -6.84 -16.12 -5.50
C ILE A 96 -5.41 -15.63 -5.68
N ALA A 97 -4.82 -15.85 -6.86
CA ALA A 97 -3.51 -15.31 -7.20
C ALA A 97 -3.51 -13.77 -7.16
N ALA A 98 -4.54 -13.13 -7.72
CA ALA A 98 -4.68 -11.68 -7.69
C ALA A 98 -4.70 -11.14 -6.25
N TRP A 99 -5.53 -11.72 -5.38
CA TRP A 99 -5.59 -11.35 -3.96
C TRP A 99 -4.27 -11.58 -3.24
N THR A 100 -3.62 -12.72 -3.47
CA THR A 100 -2.32 -13.02 -2.86
C THR A 100 -1.24 -12.03 -3.29
N ILE A 101 -1.16 -11.70 -4.58
CA ILE A 101 -0.20 -10.73 -5.11
C ILE A 101 -0.42 -9.36 -4.47
N GLY A 102 -1.64 -8.84 -4.53
CA GLY A 102 -1.94 -7.51 -4.01
C GLY A 102 -1.74 -7.41 -2.50
N THR A 103 -2.19 -8.41 -1.73
CA THR A 103 -1.98 -8.45 -0.28
C THR A 103 -0.49 -8.47 0.07
N ARG A 104 0.28 -9.36 -0.56
CA ARG A 104 1.73 -9.45 -0.32
C ARG A 104 2.45 -8.16 -0.68
N ASN A 105 2.10 -7.52 -1.78
CA ASN A 105 2.71 -6.27 -2.19
C ASN A 105 2.39 -5.12 -1.22
N THR A 106 1.15 -5.04 -0.76
CA THR A 106 0.75 -4.02 0.23
C THR A 106 1.48 -4.20 1.56
N ILE A 107 1.54 -5.43 2.08
CA ILE A 107 2.28 -5.72 3.32
C ILE A 107 3.78 -5.43 3.14
N LYS A 108 4.37 -5.79 1.99
CA LYS A 108 5.77 -5.47 1.67
C LYS A 108 6.03 -3.96 1.68
N ALA A 109 5.13 -3.18 1.10
CA ALA A 109 5.29 -1.73 1.08
C ALA A 109 5.26 -1.13 2.50
N VAL A 110 4.33 -1.59 3.34
CA VAL A 110 4.26 -1.18 4.74
C VAL A 110 5.51 -1.62 5.51
N LEU A 111 5.97 -2.86 5.31
CA LEU A 111 7.20 -3.35 5.94
C LEU A 111 8.42 -2.53 5.52
N ALA A 112 8.56 -2.21 4.23
CA ALA A 112 9.65 -1.38 3.73
C ALA A 112 9.63 0.02 4.35
N ALA A 113 8.45 0.62 4.47
CA ALA A 113 8.28 1.92 5.12
C ALA A 113 8.64 1.87 6.62
N LEU A 114 8.25 0.80 7.33
CA LEU A 114 8.60 0.60 8.75
C LEU A 114 10.11 0.39 8.99
N LEU A 115 10.84 -0.06 7.97
CA LEU A 115 12.30 -0.22 8.04
C LEU A 115 13.06 1.06 7.67
N GLU A 116 12.38 2.08 7.19
CA GLU A 116 12.99 3.38 6.90
C GLU A 116 13.48 4.04 8.21
N PRO A 117 14.65 4.70 8.23
CA PRO A 117 15.15 5.39 9.42
C PRO A 117 14.42 6.73 9.65
N THR A 118 13.11 6.69 9.86
CA THR A 118 12.21 7.85 9.88
C THR A 118 12.66 8.93 10.85
N GLU A 119 13.05 8.57 12.07
CA GLU A 119 13.52 9.53 13.08
C GLU A 119 14.78 10.29 12.63
N GLN A 120 15.72 9.58 11.99
CA GLN A 120 16.93 10.22 11.46
C GLN A 120 16.59 11.16 10.30
N LEU A 121 15.69 10.76 9.42
CA LEU A 121 15.25 11.59 8.30
C LEU A 121 14.56 12.87 8.79
N GLN A 122 13.69 12.79 9.77
CA GLN A 122 13.05 13.93 10.41
C GLN A 122 14.06 14.87 11.08
N GLN A 123 15.04 14.31 11.79
CA GLN A 123 16.09 15.10 12.41
C GLN A 123 16.91 15.88 11.37
N ARG A 124 17.30 15.25 10.26
CA ARG A 124 18.02 15.94 9.17
C ARG A 124 17.17 17.02 8.50
N GLU A 125 15.88 16.79 8.35
CA GLU A 125 14.92 17.79 7.85
C GLU A 125 14.91 19.03 8.76
N LEU A 126 14.76 18.84 10.07
CA LEU A 126 14.73 19.92 11.05
C LEU A 126 16.03 20.72 11.13
N GLU A 127 17.17 20.06 10.90
CA GLU A 127 18.49 20.68 10.84
C GLU A 127 18.76 21.41 9.51
N GLY A 128 17.91 21.21 8.50
CA GLY A 128 18.12 21.73 7.14
C GLY A 128 19.19 20.97 6.36
N ASP A 129 19.62 19.80 6.83
CA ASP A 129 20.59 18.93 6.16
C ASP A 129 19.91 18.01 5.13
N TYR A 130 19.40 18.62 4.09
CA TYR A 130 18.70 17.90 3.02
C TYR A 130 19.58 16.95 2.22
N THR A 131 20.90 17.21 2.17
CA THR A 131 21.87 16.34 1.49
C THR A 131 21.96 14.99 2.21
N THR A 132 22.19 15.00 3.52
CA THR A 132 22.25 13.76 4.30
C THR A 132 20.91 13.06 4.31
N ARG A 133 19.80 13.80 4.43
CA ARG A 133 18.45 13.24 4.35
C ARG A 133 18.25 12.46 3.06
N LEU A 134 18.56 13.06 1.91
CA LEU A 134 18.41 12.39 0.61
C LEU A 134 19.33 11.17 0.51
N ALA A 135 20.59 11.27 0.93
CA ALA A 135 21.52 10.15 0.90
C ALA A 135 21.01 8.95 1.72
N LEU A 136 20.50 9.18 2.93
CA LEU A 136 19.93 8.13 3.77
C LEU A 136 18.70 7.47 3.13
N MET A 137 17.83 8.25 2.47
CA MET A 137 16.69 7.71 1.74
C MET A 137 17.10 6.82 0.57
N GLU A 138 18.13 7.22 -0.18
CA GLU A 138 18.63 6.42 -1.31
C GLU A 138 19.34 5.14 -0.84
N GLU A 139 20.17 5.23 0.22
CA GLU A 139 20.82 4.06 0.81
C GLU A 139 19.80 3.04 1.35
N ALA A 140 18.70 3.51 1.94
CA ALA A 140 17.64 2.63 2.45
C ALA A 140 17.02 1.76 1.34
N LYS A 141 16.98 2.24 0.09
CA LYS A 141 16.45 1.47 -1.06
C LYS A 141 17.32 0.27 -1.42
N SER A 142 18.60 0.29 -1.07
CA SER A 142 19.58 -0.78 -1.36
C SER A 142 19.69 -1.82 -0.24
N LEU A 143 19.03 -1.64 0.89
CA LEU A 143 19.04 -2.59 1.99
C LEU A 143 18.46 -3.94 1.57
N PRO A 144 18.88 -5.08 2.16
CA PRO A 144 18.45 -6.42 1.79
C PRO A 144 17.02 -6.72 2.27
N PHE A 145 16.08 -5.90 1.83
CA PHE A 145 14.66 -5.98 2.18
C PHE A 145 14.08 -7.39 1.94
N GLY A 146 14.49 -8.07 0.85
CA GLY A 146 14.01 -9.42 0.52
C GLY A 146 14.27 -10.43 1.64
N ALA A 147 15.42 -10.36 2.32
CA ALA A 147 15.75 -11.25 3.43
C ALA A 147 14.86 -10.98 4.65
N VAL A 148 14.55 -9.71 4.94
CA VAL A 148 13.63 -9.33 6.03
C VAL A 148 12.21 -9.80 5.72
N TRP A 149 11.77 -9.66 4.48
CA TRP A 149 10.47 -10.15 4.01
C TRP A 149 10.37 -11.67 4.14
N ASP A 150 11.39 -12.41 3.72
CA ASP A 150 11.40 -13.87 3.82
C ASP A 150 11.37 -14.34 5.27
N TYR A 151 12.13 -13.67 6.15
CA TYR A 151 12.08 -13.93 7.59
C TYR A 151 10.68 -13.64 8.18
N TYR A 152 10.06 -12.54 7.78
CA TYR A 152 8.68 -12.22 8.18
C TYR A 152 7.71 -13.33 7.76
N CYS A 153 7.81 -13.82 6.52
CA CYS A 153 6.98 -14.92 6.02
C CYS A 153 7.18 -16.19 6.87
N LEU A 154 8.41 -16.53 7.21
CA LEU A 154 8.72 -17.68 8.08
C LEU A 154 8.10 -17.53 9.48
N GLN A 155 8.19 -16.34 10.08
CA GLN A 155 7.59 -16.06 11.39
C GLN A 155 6.06 -16.11 11.37
N ALA A 156 5.45 -15.75 10.26
CA ALA A 156 4.00 -15.77 10.05
C ALA A 156 3.47 -17.13 9.58
N ASP A 157 4.34 -18.12 9.44
CA ASP A 157 4.01 -19.46 8.90
C ASP A 157 3.31 -19.40 7.54
N VAL A 158 3.83 -18.53 6.66
CA VAL A 158 3.33 -18.38 5.28
C VAL A 158 4.44 -18.65 4.26
N PRO A 159 4.09 -19.08 3.03
CA PRO A 159 5.08 -19.43 2.01
C PRO A 159 6.07 -18.32 1.70
N VAL A 160 7.36 -18.66 1.70
CA VAL A 160 8.45 -17.76 1.32
C VAL A 160 8.56 -17.64 -0.21
N GLY A 161 8.98 -16.49 -0.68
CA GLY A 161 9.19 -16.22 -2.10
C GLY A 161 7.93 -16.48 -2.93
N ALA A 162 8.05 -17.32 -3.96
CA ALA A 162 6.98 -17.69 -4.88
C ALA A 162 6.32 -19.05 -4.55
N ALA A 163 6.65 -19.70 -3.43
CA ALA A 163 6.13 -21.02 -3.10
C ALA A 163 4.60 -21.09 -2.97
N TRP A 164 3.95 -19.97 -2.66
CA TRP A 164 2.48 -19.88 -2.64
C TRP A 164 1.84 -20.16 -4.02
N LEU A 165 2.58 -20.02 -5.13
CA LEU A 165 2.07 -20.31 -6.48
C LEU A 165 1.73 -21.80 -6.67
N ASP A 166 2.45 -22.68 -6.02
CA ASP A 166 2.20 -24.13 -6.14
C ASP A 166 0.84 -24.48 -5.54
N GLU A 167 0.45 -23.86 -4.45
CA GLU A 167 -0.86 -24.02 -3.82
C GLU A 167 -1.98 -23.46 -4.71
N VAL A 168 -1.78 -22.30 -5.32
CA VAL A 168 -2.76 -21.72 -6.27
C VAL A 168 -2.94 -22.63 -7.47
N LYS A 169 -1.84 -23.12 -8.06
CA LYS A 169 -1.89 -24.04 -9.21
C LYS A 169 -2.51 -25.39 -8.85
N HIS A 170 -2.25 -25.88 -7.64
CA HIS A 170 -2.93 -27.07 -7.13
C HIS A 170 -4.43 -26.84 -7.04
N TYR A 171 -4.86 -25.74 -6.44
CA TYR A 171 -6.27 -25.37 -6.34
C TYR A 171 -6.94 -25.22 -7.71
N GLU A 172 -6.25 -24.61 -8.68
CA GLU A 172 -6.75 -24.52 -10.06
C GLU A 172 -7.06 -25.90 -10.65
N ARG A 173 -6.11 -26.85 -10.52
CA ARG A 173 -6.28 -28.21 -11.06
C ARG A 173 -7.35 -29.01 -10.33
N GLU A 174 -7.34 -28.96 -9.01
CA GLU A 174 -8.17 -29.87 -8.21
C GLU A 174 -9.57 -29.33 -7.93
N VAL A 175 -9.76 -28.03 -8.02
CA VAL A 175 -11.04 -27.41 -7.66
C VAL A 175 -11.64 -26.62 -8.84
N LEU A 176 -10.90 -25.63 -9.37
CA LEU A 176 -11.48 -24.71 -10.36
C LEU A 176 -11.77 -25.41 -11.69
N SER A 177 -10.86 -26.28 -12.17
CA SER A 177 -11.06 -27.02 -13.43
C SER A 177 -12.23 -28.02 -13.38
N LYS A 178 -12.77 -28.28 -12.20
CA LYS A 178 -13.92 -29.20 -11.98
C LYS A 178 -15.24 -28.46 -11.74
N ARG A 179 -15.20 -27.12 -11.79
CA ARG A 179 -16.41 -26.28 -11.71
C ARG A 179 -16.87 -25.98 -13.15
N ASP A 180 -18.03 -26.44 -13.51
CA ASP A 180 -18.71 -26.12 -14.76
C ASP A 180 -19.29 -24.69 -14.71
#